data_d18aa07519bcb62ad05a98e4573d7783
#
_entry.id   d18aa07519bcb62ad05a98e4573d7783
#
_cell.length_a   1.000
_cell.length_b   1.000
_cell.length_c   1.000
_cell.angle_alpha   90.00
_cell.angle_beta   90.00
_cell.angle_gamma   90.00
#
_symmetry.space_group_name_H-M   'P 1'
#
loop_
_entity.id
_entity.type
_entity.pdbx_description
1 polymer ?
#
loop_
_entity_poly.entity_id
_entity_poly.type
_entity_poly.pdbx_seq_one_letter_code
_entity_poly.pdbx_strand_id
1 'polypeptide(L)'
;NKEIGIPKERIFRFGKEDNFWEHGAGPCGPCSEDYYDRGEKYGCGEPSCTVGCECDRYMEIWNNVFTQFDNDGHNNYTELEQKNIDTGMGLERLACIVQDVDSMFDIDTLKALRDHVCNMAGVEYQKDDNIDTSIRVLTDHIRSVTFMISDGILPSNSGRGYVLRRLLRRACRHEIGRAHV
;
A
#
# COMPACT_ATOMS: atom_id res chain seq x y z
N ASN A 1 -11.35 -24.80 3.12
CA ASN A 1 -10.04 -25.44 2.94
C ASN A 1 -10.11 -26.86 2.38
N LYS A 2 -11.27 -27.53 2.43
CA LYS A 2 -11.42 -28.90 1.89
C LYS A 2 -11.29 -28.96 0.36
N GLU A 3 -11.73 -27.93 -0.33
CA GLU A 3 -11.73 -27.86 -1.80
C GLU A 3 -10.40 -27.33 -2.36
N ILE A 4 -9.80 -26.33 -1.70
CA ILE A 4 -8.58 -25.65 -2.16
C ILE A 4 -7.32 -26.23 -1.50
N GLY A 5 -7.48 -26.98 -0.38
CA GLY A 5 -6.38 -27.62 0.33
C GLY A 5 -5.53 -26.70 1.21
N ILE A 6 -5.95 -25.45 1.46
CA ILE A 6 -5.24 -24.55 2.37
C ILE A 6 -5.29 -25.10 3.80
N PRO A 7 -4.15 -25.30 4.47
CA PRO A 7 -4.09 -25.74 5.86
C PRO A 7 -4.83 -24.79 6.79
N LYS A 8 -5.48 -25.34 7.83
CA LYS A 8 -6.28 -24.52 8.77
C LYS A 8 -5.43 -23.50 9.52
N GLU A 9 -4.20 -23.84 9.83
CA GLU A 9 -3.21 -23.00 10.50
C GLU A 9 -2.77 -21.78 9.66
N ARG A 10 -3.11 -21.77 8.37
CA ARG A 10 -2.91 -20.63 7.47
C ARG A 10 -4.17 -19.80 7.25
N ILE A 11 -5.24 -20.07 7.98
CA ILE A 11 -6.51 -19.34 7.89
C ILE A 11 -6.71 -18.60 9.20
N PHE A 12 -6.56 -17.30 9.16
CA PHE A 12 -6.74 -16.40 10.29
C PHE A 12 -8.12 -15.73 10.21
N ARG A 13 -8.71 -15.45 11.37
CA ARG A 13 -9.99 -14.73 11.45
C ARG A 13 -9.79 -13.53 12.35
N PHE A 14 -10.00 -12.36 11.78
CA PHE A 14 -9.91 -11.09 12.46
C PHE A 14 -11.31 -10.47 12.64
N GLY A 15 -11.37 -9.41 13.40
CA GLY A 15 -12.60 -8.66 13.64
C GLY A 15 -12.96 -7.69 12.51
N LYS A 16 -13.95 -6.84 12.81
CA LYS A 16 -14.41 -5.82 11.85
C LYS A 16 -13.30 -4.84 11.47
N GLU A 17 -12.37 -4.58 12.37
CA GLU A 17 -11.28 -3.62 12.15
C GLU A 17 -10.37 -4.05 10.98
N ASP A 18 -10.17 -5.35 10.79
CA ASP A 18 -9.28 -5.90 9.78
C ASP A 18 -10.03 -6.56 8.62
N ASN A 19 -11.15 -7.26 8.89
CA ASN A 19 -11.87 -8.02 7.89
C ASN A 19 -13.25 -7.44 7.52
N PHE A 20 -13.35 -6.11 7.47
CA PHE A 20 -14.53 -5.42 6.95
C PHE A 20 -14.09 -4.14 6.25
N TRP A 21 -14.48 -4.00 4.98
CA TRP A 21 -14.17 -2.82 4.18
C TRP A 21 -15.36 -1.87 4.13
N GLU A 22 -15.13 -0.61 4.47
CA GLU A 22 -16.07 0.49 4.32
C GLU A 22 -15.33 1.82 4.07
N HIS A 23 -15.94 2.72 3.33
CA HIS A 23 -15.37 4.04 3.06
C HIS A 23 -16.46 5.12 3.14
N GLY A 24 -16.76 5.57 4.37
CA GLY A 24 -17.85 6.50 4.62
C GLY A 24 -19.20 5.90 4.31
N ALA A 25 -20.12 6.69 3.71
CA ALA A 25 -21.41 6.23 3.25
C ALA A 25 -21.28 5.46 1.93
N GLY A 26 -22.05 4.39 1.77
CA GLY A 26 -22.11 3.59 0.55
C GLY A 26 -21.92 2.10 0.75
N PRO A 27 -21.76 1.35 -0.36
CA PRO A 27 -21.60 -0.10 -0.34
C PRO A 27 -20.41 -0.55 0.47
N CYS A 28 -20.58 -1.57 1.32
CA CYS A 28 -19.56 -2.10 2.22
C CYS A 28 -19.82 -3.58 2.52
N GLY A 29 -18.86 -4.24 3.19
CA GLY A 29 -19.03 -5.62 3.59
C GLY A 29 -17.77 -6.26 4.15
N PRO A 30 -17.90 -7.50 4.68
CA PRO A 30 -16.74 -8.26 5.13
C PRO A 30 -15.76 -8.51 3.98
N CYS A 31 -14.48 -8.60 4.31
CA CYS A 31 -13.44 -8.90 3.33
C CYS A 31 -12.61 -10.11 3.74
N SER A 32 -11.94 -10.70 2.77
CA SER A 32 -10.87 -11.66 2.98
C SER A 32 -9.63 -11.20 2.23
N GLU A 33 -8.48 -11.35 2.85
CA GLU A 33 -7.21 -10.89 2.34
C GLU A 33 -6.26 -12.07 2.15
N ASP A 34 -5.55 -12.09 1.05
CA ASP A 34 -4.53 -13.07 0.75
C ASP A 34 -3.15 -12.47 1.03
N TYR A 35 -2.43 -13.10 1.96
CA TYR A 35 -1.09 -12.71 2.37
C TYR A 35 -0.04 -13.68 1.85
N TYR A 36 1.06 -13.14 1.39
CA TYR A 36 2.24 -13.91 1.03
C TYR A 36 3.28 -13.86 2.15
N ASP A 37 3.70 -15.05 2.65
CA ASP A 37 4.79 -15.14 3.63
C ASP A 37 6.13 -15.05 2.88
N ARG A 38 6.82 -13.93 3.04
CA ARG A 38 8.13 -13.65 2.43
C ARG A 38 9.29 -14.34 3.16
N GLY A 39 9.00 -15.01 4.26
CA GLY A 39 9.97 -15.71 5.08
C GLY A 39 10.52 -14.88 6.25
N GLU A 40 11.21 -15.57 7.13
CA GLU A 40 11.68 -15.01 8.42
C GLU A 40 12.63 -13.83 8.28
N LYS A 41 13.40 -13.75 7.19
CA LYS A 41 14.32 -12.62 6.94
C LYS A 41 13.65 -11.25 6.91
N TYR A 42 12.35 -11.20 6.63
CA TYR A 42 11.55 -9.97 6.60
C TYR A 42 10.71 -9.77 7.86
N GLY A 43 10.79 -10.70 8.80
CA GLY A 43 10.04 -10.64 10.05
C GLY A 43 10.65 -9.69 11.07
N CYS A 44 9.86 -9.31 12.08
CA CYS A 44 10.31 -8.48 13.19
C CYS A 44 11.25 -9.22 14.18
N GLY A 45 11.47 -10.52 14.01
CA GLY A 45 12.27 -11.36 14.93
C GLY A 45 11.54 -11.80 16.19
N GLU A 46 10.31 -11.35 16.41
CA GLU A 46 9.53 -11.75 17.58
C GLU A 46 8.90 -13.14 17.40
N PRO A 47 8.85 -13.98 18.43
CA PRO A 47 8.21 -15.30 18.37
C PRO A 47 6.72 -15.25 18.04
N SER A 48 6.06 -14.12 18.32
CA SER A 48 4.65 -13.86 18.05
C SER A 48 4.37 -13.35 16.64
N CYS A 49 5.40 -13.26 15.78
CA CYS A 49 5.26 -12.78 14.41
C CYS A 49 4.30 -13.66 13.61
N THR A 50 3.17 -13.11 13.22
CA THR A 50 2.10 -13.79 12.48
C THR A 50 1.44 -12.84 11.48
N VAL A 51 0.48 -13.32 10.70
CA VAL A 51 -0.37 -12.47 9.84
C VAL A 51 -1.03 -11.38 10.68
N GLY A 52 -1.03 -10.14 10.18
CA GLY A 52 -1.45 -8.96 10.93
C GLY A 52 -0.32 -8.24 11.68
N CYS A 53 0.91 -8.79 11.68
CA CYS A 53 2.08 -8.06 12.18
C CYS A 53 2.45 -6.94 11.19
N GLU A 54 2.85 -5.77 11.73
CA GLU A 54 3.26 -4.60 10.93
C GLU A 54 4.64 -4.75 10.24
N CYS A 55 5.29 -5.93 10.36
CA CYS A 55 6.55 -6.21 9.67
C CYS A 55 6.34 -6.60 8.21
N ASP A 56 7.45 -6.61 7.44
CA ASP A 56 7.43 -6.88 5.99
C ASP A 56 7.30 -8.38 5.63
N ARG A 57 7.17 -9.29 6.62
CA ARG A 57 7.10 -10.73 6.39
C ARG A 57 5.82 -11.14 5.68
N TYR A 58 4.68 -10.71 6.18
CA TYR A 58 3.37 -11.05 5.64
C TYR A 58 2.84 -9.90 4.78
N MET A 59 3.02 -10.01 3.48
CA MET A 59 2.60 -8.99 2.53
C MET A 59 1.20 -9.30 2.01
N GLU A 60 0.23 -8.45 2.30
CA GLU A 60 -1.08 -8.50 1.67
C GLU A 60 -0.94 -8.24 0.17
N ILE A 61 -1.41 -9.16 -0.65
CA ILE A 61 -1.35 -9.06 -2.11
C ILE A 61 -2.73 -8.86 -2.74
N TRP A 62 -3.77 -9.39 -2.12
CA TRP A 62 -5.12 -9.38 -2.67
C TRP A 62 -6.16 -9.21 -1.58
N ASN A 63 -7.13 -8.32 -1.80
CA ASN A 63 -8.28 -8.12 -0.94
C ASN A 63 -9.56 -8.43 -1.73
N ASN A 64 -10.45 -9.24 -1.16
CA ASN A 64 -11.73 -9.61 -1.71
C ASN A 64 -12.85 -9.12 -0.79
N VAL A 65 -13.56 -8.08 -1.22
CA VAL A 65 -14.66 -7.48 -0.46
C VAL A 65 -15.98 -8.10 -0.87
N PHE A 66 -16.69 -8.70 0.07
CA PHE A 66 -18.03 -9.24 -0.11
C PHE A 66 -19.05 -8.14 0.18
N THR A 67 -19.30 -7.30 -0.80
CA THR A 67 -20.20 -6.14 -0.68
C THR A 67 -21.65 -6.61 -0.51
N GLN A 68 -22.12 -6.53 0.72
CA GLN A 68 -23.42 -7.05 1.15
C GLN A 68 -24.32 -5.98 1.74
N PHE A 69 -23.75 -4.86 2.18
CA PHE A 69 -24.43 -3.82 2.92
C PHE A 69 -24.23 -2.45 2.28
N ASP A 70 -25.18 -1.56 2.55
CA ASP A 70 -25.05 -0.12 2.33
C ASP A 70 -25.01 0.59 3.68
N ASN A 71 -23.98 1.43 3.90
CA ASN A 71 -23.81 2.23 5.10
C ASN A 71 -24.33 3.66 4.81
N ASP A 72 -25.24 4.17 5.64
CA ASP A 72 -25.79 5.52 5.52
C ASP A 72 -24.82 6.65 5.97
N GLY A 73 -23.59 6.30 6.38
CA GLY A 73 -22.61 7.22 6.93
C GLY A 73 -22.77 7.50 8.44
N HIS A 74 -23.75 6.89 9.08
CA HIS A 74 -24.02 6.97 10.53
C HIS A 74 -23.88 5.61 11.22
N ASN A 75 -23.20 4.65 10.56
CA ASN A 75 -23.05 3.26 11.00
C ASN A 75 -24.35 2.45 11.04
N ASN A 76 -25.37 2.85 10.27
CA ASN A 76 -26.53 2.01 10.04
C ASN A 76 -26.32 1.26 8.72
N TYR A 77 -26.46 -0.06 8.78
CA TYR A 77 -26.21 -0.96 7.65
C TYR A 77 -27.52 -1.58 7.19
N THR A 78 -27.83 -1.44 5.90
CA THR A 78 -28.95 -2.13 5.24
C THR A 78 -28.40 -3.14 4.26
N GLU A 79 -29.02 -4.31 4.16
CA GLU A 79 -28.61 -5.29 3.16
C GLU A 79 -28.91 -4.79 1.75
N LEU A 80 -27.94 -4.98 0.84
CA LEU A 80 -28.11 -4.74 -0.60
C LEU A 80 -29.00 -5.82 -1.20
N GLU A 81 -29.91 -5.42 -2.09
CA GLU A 81 -30.72 -6.37 -2.88
C GLU A 81 -29.82 -7.24 -3.76
N GLN A 82 -28.82 -6.64 -4.39
CA GLN A 82 -27.83 -7.32 -5.19
C GLN A 82 -26.46 -7.28 -4.48
N LYS A 83 -26.00 -8.45 -4.03
CA LYS A 83 -24.68 -8.61 -3.42
C LYS A 83 -23.62 -8.82 -4.49
N ASN A 84 -22.44 -8.26 -4.28
CA ASN A 84 -21.32 -8.29 -5.21
C ASN A 84 -20.04 -8.74 -4.50
N ILE A 85 -19.04 -9.15 -5.27
CA ILE A 85 -17.67 -9.29 -4.82
C ILE A 85 -16.85 -8.26 -5.58
N ASP A 86 -16.18 -7.38 -4.83
CA ASP A 86 -15.25 -6.42 -5.36
C ASP A 86 -13.83 -6.77 -4.91
N THR A 87 -12.86 -6.76 -5.82
CA THR A 87 -11.52 -7.22 -5.50
C THR A 87 -10.48 -6.17 -5.84
N GLY A 88 -9.43 -6.08 -5.00
CA GLY A 88 -8.28 -5.23 -5.24
C GLY A 88 -6.97 -5.99 -5.04
N MET A 89 -6.07 -5.89 -6.01
CA MET A 89 -4.74 -6.50 -5.95
C MET A 89 -3.67 -5.42 -6.05
N GLY A 90 -2.68 -5.45 -5.15
CA GLY A 90 -1.54 -4.54 -5.19
C GLY A 90 -0.57 -4.93 -6.31
N LEU A 91 -0.55 -4.20 -7.42
CA LEU A 91 0.33 -4.50 -8.56
C LEU A 91 1.81 -4.53 -8.15
N GLU A 92 2.27 -3.51 -7.42
CA GLU A 92 3.65 -3.40 -6.97
C GLU A 92 4.01 -4.47 -5.93
N ARG A 93 3.06 -4.83 -5.06
CA ARG A 93 3.25 -5.91 -4.08
C ARG A 93 3.38 -7.25 -4.77
N LEU A 94 2.50 -7.55 -5.74
CA LEU A 94 2.58 -8.76 -6.53
C LEU A 94 3.86 -8.81 -7.36
N ALA A 95 4.24 -7.70 -8.02
CA ALA A 95 5.48 -7.60 -8.78
C ALA A 95 6.72 -7.84 -7.91
N CYS A 96 6.74 -7.31 -6.68
CA CYS A 96 7.82 -7.53 -5.71
C CYS A 96 8.03 -9.03 -5.42
N ILE A 97 6.94 -9.78 -5.27
CA ILE A 97 6.99 -11.22 -5.02
C ILE A 97 7.43 -11.99 -6.29
N VAL A 98 6.83 -11.68 -7.44
CA VAL A 98 7.11 -12.39 -8.70
C VAL A 98 8.54 -12.13 -9.20
N GLN A 99 9.06 -10.94 -9.00
CA GLN A 99 10.43 -10.55 -9.35
C GLN A 99 11.45 -10.96 -8.27
N ASP A 100 11.00 -11.49 -7.14
CA ASP A 100 11.84 -11.90 -5.99
C ASP A 100 12.80 -10.80 -5.53
N VAL A 101 12.27 -9.59 -5.33
CA VAL A 101 13.04 -8.42 -4.87
C VAL A 101 12.69 -8.04 -3.45
N ASP A 102 13.65 -7.41 -2.75
CA ASP A 102 13.54 -7.11 -1.32
C ASP A 102 12.57 -5.96 -1.01
N SER A 103 12.36 -5.04 -1.93
CA SER A 103 11.49 -3.89 -1.74
C SER A 103 10.65 -3.62 -2.99
N MET A 104 9.45 -3.06 -2.81
CA MET A 104 8.64 -2.56 -3.92
C MET A 104 9.37 -1.50 -4.75
N PHE A 105 10.34 -0.80 -4.16
CA PHE A 105 11.18 0.17 -4.88
C PHE A 105 12.27 -0.50 -5.75
N ASP A 106 12.42 -1.82 -5.67
CA ASP A 106 13.37 -2.61 -6.47
C ASP A 106 12.70 -3.30 -7.66
N ILE A 107 11.36 -3.26 -7.79
CA ILE A 107 10.67 -3.77 -8.98
C ILE A 107 11.06 -2.93 -10.19
N ASP A 108 11.04 -3.53 -11.37
CA ASP A 108 11.53 -2.95 -12.63
C ASP A 108 11.03 -1.52 -12.89
N THR A 109 9.73 -1.29 -12.74
CA THR A 109 9.09 0.02 -12.99
C THR A 109 9.49 1.10 -11.99
N LEU A 110 9.51 0.80 -10.69
CA LEU A 110 9.89 1.77 -9.65
C LEU A 110 11.39 1.93 -9.54
N LYS A 111 12.17 0.87 -9.78
CA LYS A 111 13.63 0.91 -9.80
C LYS A 111 14.16 1.93 -10.80
N ALA A 112 13.61 1.96 -12.01
CA ALA A 112 14.03 2.92 -13.03
C ALA A 112 13.84 4.37 -12.58
N LEU A 113 12.71 4.68 -11.94
CA LEU A 113 12.42 6.01 -11.40
C LEU A 113 13.32 6.33 -10.20
N ARG A 114 13.48 5.38 -9.26
CA ARG A 114 14.37 5.50 -8.11
C ARG A 114 15.82 5.78 -8.54
N ASP A 115 16.34 5.01 -9.48
CA ASP A 115 17.70 5.16 -9.97
C ASP A 115 17.89 6.52 -10.66
N HIS A 116 16.87 7.02 -11.36
CA HIS A 116 16.89 8.38 -11.93
C HIS A 116 16.97 9.44 -10.83
N VAL A 117 16.17 9.33 -9.77
CA VAL A 117 16.21 10.22 -8.60
C VAL A 117 17.59 10.17 -7.93
N CYS A 118 18.18 8.98 -7.76
CA CYS A 118 19.52 8.82 -7.22
C CYS A 118 20.58 9.55 -8.06
N ASN A 119 20.54 9.36 -9.38
CA ASN A 119 21.45 10.01 -10.31
C ASN A 119 21.36 11.54 -10.25
N MET A 120 20.14 12.10 -10.22
CA MET A 120 19.94 13.54 -10.10
C MET A 120 20.46 14.09 -8.76
N ALA A 121 20.30 13.33 -7.67
CA ALA A 121 20.76 13.71 -6.34
C ALA A 121 22.26 13.43 -6.11
N GLY A 122 22.95 12.73 -7.01
CA GLY A 122 24.36 12.35 -6.87
C GLY A 122 24.61 11.40 -5.70
N VAL A 123 23.67 10.48 -5.41
CA VAL A 123 23.73 9.52 -4.28
C VAL A 123 23.55 8.09 -4.73
N GLU A 124 24.03 7.15 -3.92
CA GLU A 124 23.82 5.74 -4.10
C GLU A 124 22.73 5.24 -3.14
N TYR A 125 21.78 4.44 -3.64
CA TYR A 125 20.76 3.78 -2.85
C TYR A 125 21.37 2.63 -2.01
N GLN A 126 20.82 2.35 -0.83
CA GLN A 126 21.29 1.34 0.13
C GLN A 126 22.67 1.64 0.74
N LYS A 127 23.03 2.90 0.91
CA LYS A 127 24.25 3.33 1.61
C LYS A 127 23.96 4.07 2.92
N ASP A 128 22.81 4.71 3.04
CA ASP A 128 22.40 5.47 4.21
C ASP A 128 20.87 5.43 4.34
N ASP A 129 20.35 4.95 5.45
CA ASP A 129 18.91 4.73 5.68
C ASP A 129 18.09 6.03 5.58
N ASN A 130 18.63 7.18 5.99
CA ASN A 130 17.95 8.47 5.89
C ASN A 130 17.86 8.95 4.45
N ILE A 131 18.95 8.72 3.71
CA ILE A 131 19.03 8.99 2.27
C ILE A 131 18.01 8.09 1.54
N ASP A 132 18.02 6.80 1.83
CA ASP A 132 17.12 5.82 1.22
C ASP A 132 15.66 6.15 1.49
N THR A 133 15.33 6.55 2.72
CA THR A 133 13.99 7.02 3.07
C THR A 133 13.58 8.21 2.21
N SER A 134 14.47 9.18 2.02
CA SER A 134 14.20 10.37 1.18
C SER A 134 14.03 9.99 -0.29
N ILE A 135 14.86 9.08 -0.82
CA ILE A 135 14.73 8.57 -2.19
C ILE A 135 13.41 7.86 -2.41
N ARG A 136 12.99 7.00 -1.46
CA ARG A 136 11.68 6.33 -1.52
C ARG A 136 10.52 7.32 -1.52
N VAL A 137 10.57 8.32 -0.63
CA VAL A 137 9.54 9.38 -0.58
C VAL A 137 9.49 10.16 -1.89
N LEU A 138 10.62 10.56 -2.46
CA LEU A 138 10.68 11.26 -3.73
C LEU A 138 10.10 10.40 -4.87
N THR A 139 10.53 9.14 -4.97
CA THR A 139 10.07 8.20 -6.00
C THR A 139 8.57 7.99 -5.96
N ASP A 140 8.00 7.73 -4.77
CA ASP A 140 6.57 7.54 -4.57
C ASP A 140 5.77 8.81 -4.87
N HIS A 141 6.19 9.93 -4.32
CA HIS A 141 5.43 11.18 -4.41
C HIS A 141 5.46 11.80 -5.80
N ILE A 142 6.60 11.74 -6.52
CA ILE A 142 6.66 12.28 -7.89
C ILE A 142 5.74 11.50 -8.83
N ARG A 143 5.69 10.17 -8.69
CA ARG A 143 4.78 9.32 -9.44
C ARG A 143 3.32 9.69 -9.13
N SER A 144 2.95 9.70 -7.85
CA SER A 144 1.59 10.03 -7.40
C SER A 144 1.15 11.41 -7.86
N VAL A 145 2.00 12.43 -7.70
CA VAL A 145 1.74 13.80 -8.14
C VAL A 145 1.55 13.87 -9.65
N THR A 146 2.37 13.17 -10.43
CA THR A 146 2.28 13.15 -11.88
C THR A 146 0.93 12.59 -12.34
N PHE A 147 0.50 11.45 -11.78
CA PHE A 147 -0.80 10.86 -12.10
C PHE A 147 -1.96 11.77 -11.69
N MET A 148 -1.91 12.34 -10.47
CA MET A 148 -2.96 13.27 -10.02
C MET A 148 -3.11 14.47 -10.94
N ILE A 149 -2.00 15.06 -11.40
CA ILE A 149 -2.02 16.19 -12.35
C ILE A 149 -2.56 15.74 -13.71
N SER A 150 -2.16 14.55 -14.19
CA SER A 150 -2.67 13.98 -15.44
C SER A 150 -4.18 13.76 -15.40
N ASP A 151 -4.73 13.44 -14.23
CA ASP A 151 -6.18 13.32 -13.99
C ASP A 151 -6.88 14.67 -13.77
N GLY A 152 -6.17 15.78 -14.00
CA GLY A 152 -6.71 17.14 -13.91
C GLY A 152 -6.83 17.71 -12.50
N ILE A 153 -6.17 17.10 -11.49
CA ILE A 153 -6.16 17.63 -10.14
C ILE A 153 -5.08 18.71 -10.03
N LEU A 154 -5.47 19.89 -9.57
CA LEU A 154 -4.55 21.01 -9.31
C LEU A 154 -4.37 21.21 -7.80
N PRO A 155 -3.20 21.72 -7.36
CA PRO A 155 -2.97 22.02 -5.96
C PRO A 155 -3.99 23.01 -5.40
N SER A 156 -4.58 22.71 -4.25
CA SER A 156 -5.56 23.57 -3.59
C SER A 156 -5.44 23.49 -2.06
N ASN A 157 -6.31 24.22 -1.35
CA ASN A 157 -6.34 24.23 0.12
C ASN A 157 -7.33 23.21 0.71
N SER A 158 -8.09 22.48 -0.12
CA SER A 158 -9.09 21.51 0.32
C SER A 158 -9.21 20.33 -0.64
N GLY A 159 -9.87 19.27 -0.22
CA GLY A 159 -10.16 18.09 -1.03
C GLY A 159 -8.93 17.43 -1.63
N ARG A 160 -9.08 16.85 -2.82
CA ARG A 160 -8.02 16.11 -3.52
C ARG A 160 -6.81 16.99 -3.85
N GLY A 161 -7.02 18.26 -4.20
CA GLY A 161 -5.94 19.20 -4.49
C GLY A 161 -5.08 19.55 -3.25
N TYR A 162 -5.66 19.48 -2.05
CA TYR A 162 -4.88 19.61 -0.81
C TYR A 162 -3.93 18.42 -0.60
N VAL A 163 -4.38 17.20 -0.91
CA VAL A 163 -3.53 16.01 -0.86
C VAL A 163 -2.36 16.16 -1.84
N LEU A 164 -2.63 16.52 -3.09
CA LEU A 164 -1.59 16.81 -4.09
C LEU A 164 -0.57 17.83 -3.58
N ARG A 165 -1.07 18.95 -3.04
CA ARG A 165 -0.20 20.00 -2.48
C ARG A 165 0.69 19.48 -1.34
N ARG A 166 0.14 18.62 -0.47
CA ARG A 166 0.92 18.02 0.63
C ARG A 166 2.02 17.10 0.11
N LEU A 167 1.70 16.22 -0.86
CA LEU A 167 2.67 15.30 -1.45
C LEU A 167 3.82 16.07 -2.12
N LEU A 168 3.49 17.09 -2.93
CA LEU A 168 4.48 17.92 -3.61
C LEU A 168 5.39 18.63 -2.61
N ARG A 169 4.81 19.27 -1.58
CA ARG A 169 5.61 19.95 -0.54
C ARG A 169 6.48 18.99 0.27
N ARG A 170 6.00 17.77 0.53
CA ARG A 170 6.79 16.75 1.22
C ARG A 170 7.96 16.30 0.33
N ALA A 171 7.74 16.05 -0.94
CA ALA A 171 8.80 15.74 -1.89
C ALA A 171 9.86 16.83 -1.92
N CYS A 172 9.48 18.09 -2.13
CA CYS A 172 10.40 19.23 -2.11
C CYS A 172 11.21 19.34 -0.80
N ARG A 173 10.60 19.05 0.36
CA ARG A 173 11.30 19.07 1.64
C ARG A 173 12.39 18.00 1.72
N HIS A 174 12.16 16.81 1.18
CA HIS A 174 13.16 15.73 1.14
C HIS A 174 14.28 16.01 0.14
N GLU A 175 14.01 16.80 -0.91
CA GLU A 175 15.01 17.25 -1.88
C GLU A 175 15.90 18.36 -1.30
N ILE A 176 15.30 19.42 -0.73
CA ILE A 176 16.00 20.59 -0.18
C ILE A 176 16.81 20.23 1.07
N GLY A 177 16.36 19.28 1.87
CA GLY A 177 17.11 18.80 3.05
C GLY A 177 18.48 18.23 2.73
N ARG A 178 18.81 18.00 1.46
CA ARG A 178 20.11 17.55 0.95
C ARG A 178 20.98 18.66 0.36
N ALA A 179 20.39 19.76 -0.08
CA ALA A 179 21.13 20.88 -0.65
C ALA A 179 21.94 21.67 0.40
N HIS A 180 21.86 21.28 1.68
CA HIS A 180 22.51 21.95 2.80
C HIS A 180 23.40 21.01 3.64
N VAL A 181 23.88 19.88 3.09
CA VAL A 181 24.93 19.06 3.71
C VAL A 181 26.19 19.11 2.89
#